data_1de013a9673e17549ed53997b66a893a
#
_entry.id   1de013a9673e17549ed53997b66a893a
#
_cell.length_a   1.000
_cell.length_b   1.000
_cell.length_c   1.000
_cell.angle_alpha   90.00
_cell.angle_beta   90.00
_cell.angle_gamma   90.00
#
_symmetry.space_group_name_H-M   'P 1'
#
loop_
_entity.id
_entity.type
_entity.pdbx_description
1 polymer ?
#
loop_
_entity_poly.entity_id
_entity_poly.type
_entity_poly.pdbx_seq_one_letter_code
_entity_poly.pdbx_strand_id
1 'polypeptide(L)'
;MCSNYEPVTDNDRLLACFGISLPDDADPAPHCSAGVVAPFIVRSEVKSPDALGDANFGLLGLLPHFATDISFGKHTNNCRTETMKSKPAFRESWWAGRRCVIPVQRISEWNYESGRPQMWQIQRADEEPMGLAGLWSEWTSPVGEKLLSFSMLTINADGHEVFGRMNAPDHEKRMPVILPISAQELWLYGSLKDAQRLLARYPAEHLQATPREQTAAARREPKSWQAVPDMFAPEWHAAAVEKPRRRTTRVTKASQQVPRPPEHPGPITGDLF
;
A
#
# COMPACT_ATOMS: atom_id res chain seq x y z
N MET A 1 3.67 3.32 -9.88
CA MET A 1 3.96 2.63 -8.59
C MET A 1 3.26 1.30 -8.65
N CYS A 2 3.95 0.23 -8.24
CA CYS A 2 3.42 -1.13 -8.25
C CYS A 2 2.15 -1.21 -7.40
N SER A 3 1.01 -1.34 -8.05
CA SER A 3 -0.29 -1.31 -7.37
C SER A 3 -1.12 -2.56 -7.62
N ASN A 4 -0.70 -3.41 -8.57
CA ASN A 4 -1.46 -4.59 -8.98
C ASN A 4 -0.53 -5.81 -9.09
N TYR A 5 -0.97 -6.92 -8.55
CA TYR A 5 -0.27 -8.20 -8.67
C TYR A 5 -1.26 -9.38 -8.65
N GLU A 6 -0.81 -10.52 -9.11
CA GLU A 6 -1.48 -11.81 -8.98
C GLU A 6 -0.86 -12.53 -7.78
N PRO A 7 -1.61 -12.79 -6.69
CA PRO A 7 -1.10 -13.56 -5.58
C PRO A 7 -0.91 -15.02 -5.97
N VAL A 8 -0.06 -15.74 -5.23
CA VAL A 8 -0.03 -17.19 -5.30
C VAL A 8 -1.24 -17.72 -4.54
N THR A 9 -2.14 -18.41 -5.23
CA THR A 9 -3.37 -18.97 -4.64
C THR A 9 -3.40 -20.49 -4.65
N ASP A 10 -2.50 -21.11 -5.40
CA ASP A 10 -2.33 -22.56 -5.48
C ASP A 10 -1.58 -23.07 -4.25
N ASN A 11 -2.22 -23.95 -3.45
CA ASN A 11 -1.66 -24.48 -2.22
C ASN A 11 -0.42 -25.36 -2.45
N ASP A 12 -0.35 -26.10 -3.56
CA ASP A 12 0.83 -26.93 -3.85
C ASP A 12 2.06 -26.01 -4.12
N ARG A 13 1.86 -24.91 -4.83
CA ARG A 13 2.92 -23.92 -5.07
C ARG A 13 3.30 -23.15 -3.81
N LEU A 14 2.31 -22.78 -2.97
CA LEU A 14 2.58 -22.13 -1.68
C LEU A 14 3.38 -23.06 -0.76
N LEU A 15 3.01 -24.33 -0.72
CA LEU A 15 3.73 -25.33 0.08
C LEU A 15 5.15 -25.54 -0.44
N ALA A 16 5.32 -25.70 -1.75
CA ALA A 16 6.63 -25.96 -2.35
C ALA A 16 7.58 -24.77 -2.20
N CYS A 17 7.09 -23.52 -2.35
CA CYS A 17 7.95 -22.34 -2.39
C CYS A 17 8.12 -21.64 -1.03
N PHE A 18 7.13 -21.74 -0.13
CA PHE A 18 7.10 -21.01 1.14
C PHE A 18 6.84 -21.92 2.36
N GLY A 19 6.57 -23.20 2.14
CA GLY A 19 6.25 -24.15 3.22
C GLY A 19 4.94 -23.82 3.94
N ILE A 20 4.01 -23.13 3.30
CA ILE A 20 2.71 -22.74 3.86
C ILE A 20 1.57 -23.22 2.98
N SER A 21 0.37 -23.31 3.55
CA SER A 21 -0.89 -23.49 2.82
C SER A 21 -1.91 -22.48 3.32
N LEU A 22 -2.85 -22.11 2.46
CA LEU A 22 -4.03 -21.36 2.84
C LEU A 22 -5.11 -22.32 3.35
N PRO A 23 -6.05 -21.85 4.21
CA PRO A 23 -7.21 -22.63 4.60
C PRO A 23 -8.00 -23.15 3.37
N ASP A 24 -8.60 -24.32 3.48
CA ASP A 24 -9.34 -24.96 2.37
C ASP A 24 -10.58 -24.16 1.91
N ASP A 25 -11.12 -23.34 2.79
CA ASP A 25 -12.25 -22.45 2.54
C ASP A 25 -11.81 -21.02 2.09
N ALA A 26 -10.51 -20.79 1.95
CA ALA A 26 -10.02 -19.50 1.49
C ALA A 26 -10.27 -19.31 -0.01
N ASP A 27 -10.86 -18.17 -0.37
CA ASP A 27 -11.07 -17.75 -1.76
C ASP A 27 -10.31 -16.42 -2.02
N PRO A 28 -8.98 -16.46 -2.13
CA PRO A 28 -8.19 -15.28 -2.38
C PRO A 28 -8.49 -14.69 -3.75
N ALA A 29 -8.61 -13.36 -3.82
CA ALA A 29 -8.83 -12.66 -5.08
C ALA A 29 -7.72 -12.99 -6.09
N PRO A 30 -8.05 -13.28 -7.37
CA PRO A 30 -7.05 -13.62 -8.40
C PRO A 30 -6.14 -12.45 -8.77
N HIS A 31 -6.57 -11.22 -8.45
CA HIS A 31 -5.81 -9.99 -8.66
C HIS A 31 -5.91 -9.10 -7.43
N CYS A 32 -4.77 -8.62 -6.96
CA CYS A 32 -4.67 -7.75 -5.80
C CYS A 32 -4.30 -6.33 -6.21
N SER A 33 -5.08 -5.38 -5.71
CA SER A 33 -4.83 -3.95 -5.76
C SER A 33 -5.08 -3.33 -4.40
N ALA A 34 -4.77 -2.05 -4.24
CA ALA A 34 -5.03 -1.35 -2.97
C ALA A 34 -6.47 -1.57 -2.49
N GLY A 35 -6.66 -2.01 -1.25
CA GLY A 35 -7.96 -2.30 -0.64
C GLY A 35 -8.48 -3.72 -0.84
N VAL A 36 -7.75 -4.58 -1.53
CA VAL A 36 -8.09 -6.01 -1.63
C VAL A 36 -7.45 -6.77 -0.46
N VAL A 37 -8.18 -7.74 0.09
CA VAL A 37 -7.66 -8.68 1.08
C VAL A 37 -6.87 -9.77 0.36
N ALA A 38 -5.63 -9.98 0.80
CA ALA A 38 -4.73 -10.91 0.15
C ALA A 38 -3.85 -11.65 1.17
N PRO A 39 -3.30 -12.82 0.81
CA PRO A 39 -2.41 -13.58 1.69
C PRO A 39 -1.05 -12.89 1.85
N PHE A 40 -0.50 -12.96 3.04
CA PHE A 40 0.87 -12.59 3.36
C PHE A 40 1.42 -13.46 4.48
N ILE A 41 2.75 -13.60 4.57
CA ILE A 41 3.45 -14.46 5.51
C ILE A 41 4.15 -13.60 6.54
N VAL A 42 3.94 -13.90 7.81
CA VAL A 42 4.64 -13.26 8.94
C VAL A 42 5.54 -14.28 9.65
N ARG A 43 6.48 -13.79 10.45
CA ARG A 43 7.26 -14.69 11.31
C ARG A 43 6.32 -15.45 12.24
N SER A 44 6.52 -16.75 12.37
CA SER A 44 5.84 -17.58 13.36
C SER A 44 6.47 -17.42 14.74
N GLU A 45 5.67 -17.52 15.79
CA GLU A 45 6.19 -17.63 17.16
C GLU A 45 6.87 -18.99 17.39
N VAL A 46 6.33 -20.04 16.78
CA VAL A 46 6.89 -21.40 16.82
C VAL A 46 7.37 -21.73 15.41
N LYS A 47 8.67 -21.56 15.18
CA LYS A 47 9.25 -21.81 13.86
C LYS A 47 9.22 -23.29 13.52
N SER A 48 8.59 -23.64 12.38
CA SER A 48 8.73 -24.95 11.74
C SER A 48 9.96 -24.95 10.82
N PRO A 49 10.75 -26.05 10.76
CA PRO A 49 11.89 -26.13 9.84
C PRO A 49 11.51 -25.97 8.36
N ASP A 50 10.33 -26.45 7.99
CA ASP A 50 9.88 -26.51 6.60
C ASP A 50 8.96 -25.36 6.18
N ALA A 51 8.56 -24.48 7.14
CA ALA A 51 7.70 -23.36 6.88
C ALA A 51 8.45 -22.02 7.01
N LEU A 52 8.24 -21.13 6.06
CA LEU A 52 8.79 -19.78 6.12
C LEU A 52 8.21 -18.98 7.29
N GLY A 53 6.93 -19.20 7.64
CA GLY A 53 6.22 -18.49 8.69
C GLY A 53 4.74 -18.83 8.69
N ASP A 54 3.92 -17.98 9.30
CA ASP A 54 2.47 -18.14 9.38
C ASP A 54 1.77 -17.37 8.25
N ALA A 55 0.89 -18.06 7.52
CA ALA A 55 0.03 -17.44 6.53
C ALA A 55 -1.10 -16.65 7.19
N ASN A 56 -1.30 -15.42 6.75
CA ASN A 56 -2.37 -14.55 7.19
C ASN A 56 -3.06 -13.88 6.01
N PHE A 57 -4.28 -13.41 6.22
CA PHE A 57 -4.99 -12.55 5.28
C PHE A 57 -5.04 -11.12 5.83
N GLY A 58 -4.86 -10.14 4.97
CA GLY A 58 -4.95 -8.74 5.36
C GLY A 58 -5.19 -7.82 4.18
N LEU A 59 -5.58 -6.61 4.50
CA LEU A 59 -5.85 -5.55 3.52
C LEU A 59 -4.54 -5.06 2.88
N LEU A 60 -4.45 -5.06 1.57
CA LEU A 60 -3.36 -4.36 0.87
C LEU A 60 -3.57 -2.84 0.97
N GLY A 61 -2.80 -2.24 1.85
CA GLY A 61 -2.93 -0.85 2.29
C GLY A 61 -2.80 -0.78 3.81
N LEU A 62 -1.57 -0.61 4.30
CA LEU A 62 -1.25 -0.64 5.72
C LEU A 62 -2.02 0.42 6.50
N LEU A 63 -2.74 -0.01 7.53
CA LEU A 63 -3.49 0.83 8.45
C LEU A 63 -2.67 1.06 9.73
N PRO A 64 -2.10 2.25 9.94
CA PRO A 64 -1.45 2.57 11.19
C PRO A 64 -2.49 2.75 12.31
N HIS A 65 -2.06 2.65 13.56
CA HIS A 65 -2.94 2.77 14.74
C HIS A 65 -3.80 4.06 14.76
N PHE A 66 -3.35 5.13 14.13
CA PHE A 66 -4.05 6.41 14.07
C PHE A 66 -5.00 6.54 12.86
N ALA A 67 -5.11 5.53 12.00
CA ALA A 67 -6.05 5.57 10.89
C ALA A 67 -7.50 5.62 11.44
N THR A 68 -8.31 6.51 10.89
CA THR A 68 -9.70 6.70 11.33
C THR A 68 -10.66 5.73 10.65
N ASP A 69 -10.28 5.25 9.48
CA ASP A 69 -11.05 4.30 8.68
C ASP A 69 -10.16 3.54 7.68
N ILE A 70 -10.71 2.50 7.06
CA ILE A 70 -9.97 1.63 6.11
C ILE A 70 -9.55 2.35 4.84
N SER A 71 -10.20 3.47 4.47
CA SER A 71 -9.86 4.20 3.25
C SER A 71 -8.46 4.83 3.29
N PHE A 72 -7.88 4.95 4.51
CA PHE A 72 -6.49 5.34 4.69
C PHE A 72 -5.53 4.42 3.92
N GLY A 73 -5.85 3.12 3.83
CA GLY A 73 -5.09 2.11 3.10
C GLY A 73 -4.89 2.41 1.61
N LYS A 74 -5.75 3.24 0.99
CA LYS A 74 -5.60 3.67 -0.42
C LYS A 74 -4.26 4.33 -0.72
N HIS A 75 -3.64 4.92 0.29
CA HIS A 75 -2.40 5.68 0.17
C HIS A 75 -1.18 4.97 0.74
N THR A 76 -1.36 3.74 1.25
CA THR A 76 -0.35 3.01 2.00
C THR A 76 -0.11 1.58 1.48
N ASN A 77 -0.63 1.26 0.29
CA ASN A 77 -0.36 -0.02 -0.38
C ASN A 77 1.12 -0.18 -0.80
N ASN A 78 1.83 0.95 -0.97
CA ASN A 78 3.27 0.99 -1.25
C ASN A 78 4.02 1.78 -0.18
N CYS A 79 5.09 1.20 0.33
CA CYS A 79 6.00 1.82 1.28
C CYS A 79 7.37 2.01 0.63
N ARG A 80 7.84 3.25 0.51
CA ARG A 80 9.17 3.56 -0.03
C ARG A 80 10.24 3.25 1.00
N THR A 81 11.23 2.45 0.65
CA THR A 81 12.34 2.07 1.54
C THR A 81 13.11 3.27 2.05
N GLU A 82 13.22 4.33 1.26
CA GLU A 82 13.94 5.56 1.58
C GLU A 82 13.29 6.36 2.72
N THR A 83 11.97 6.24 2.87
CA THR A 83 11.21 7.06 3.84
C THR A 83 10.46 6.25 4.90
N MET A 84 10.45 4.92 4.83
CA MET A 84 9.67 4.07 5.74
C MET A 84 10.02 4.28 7.23
N LYS A 85 11.27 4.62 7.53
CA LYS A 85 11.74 4.84 8.91
C LYS A 85 11.22 6.13 9.54
N SER A 86 10.81 7.10 8.73
CA SER A 86 10.37 8.43 9.16
C SER A 86 8.89 8.69 8.94
N LYS A 87 8.29 8.08 7.89
CA LYS A 87 6.88 8.29 7.57
C LYS A 87 5.97 7.72 8.67
N PRO A 88 5.05 8.52 9.25
CA PRO A 88 4.19 8.08 10.35
C PRO A 88 3.45 6.77 10.07
N ALA A 89 2.96 6.55 8.86
CA ALA A 89 2.22 5.37 8.49
C ALA A 89 3.01 4.06 8.60
N PHE A 90 4.35 4.09 8.41
CA PHE A 90 5.17 2.89 8.28
C PHE A 90 6.21 2.71 9.38
N ARG A 91 6.65 3.81 10.01
CA ARG A 91 7.78 3.81 10.94
C ARG A 91 7.58 2.86 12.13
N GLU A 92 6.36 2.78 12.65
CA GLU A 92 6.05 1.90 13.78
C GLU A 92 6.22 0.44 13.40
N SER A 93 5.62 0.02 12.27
CA SER A 93 5.76 -1.36 11.77
C SER A 93 7.22 -1.72 11.50
N TRP A 94 7.99 -0.79 10.92
CA TRP A 94 9.42 -1.01 10.69
C TRP A 94 10.19 -1.22 12.00
N TRP A 95 10.08 -0.30 12.96
CA TRP A 95 10.83 -0.35 14.19
C TRP A 95 10.39 -1.48 15.13
N ALA A 96 9.13 -1.88 15.08
CA ALA A 96 8.59 -3.05 15.77
C ALA A 96 8.98 -4.38 15.10
N GLY A 97 9.67 -4.35 13.95
CA GLY A 97 10.03 -5.55 13.21
C GLY A 97 8.84 -6.30 12.59
N ARG A 98 7.71 -5.63 12.36
CA ARG A 98 6.51 -6.20 11.73
C ARG A 98 6.72 -6.34 10.22
N ARG A 99 7.59 -7.27 9.83
CA ARG A 99 7.91 -7.59 8.44
C ARG A 99 7.08 -8.76 7.97
N CYS A 100 6.76 -8.75 6.66
CA CYS A 100 6.07 -9.87 6.02
C CYS A 100 6.68 -10.18 4.65
N VAL A 101 6.41 -11.37 4.15
CA VAL A 101 6.65 -11.79 2.76
C VAL A 101 5.30 -11.89 2.08
N ILE A 102 5.17 -11.29 0.90
CA ILE A 102 3.94 -11.31 0.10
C ILE A 102 4.18 -12.30 -1.04
N PRO A 103 3.45 -13.44 -1.09
CA PRO A 103 3.58 -14.43 -2.16
C PRO A 103 2.93 -13.91 -3.44
N VAL A 104 3.73 -13.71 -4.49
CA VAL A 104 3.28 -13.11 -5.75
C VAL A 104 3.68 -13.99 -6.93
N GLN A 105 2.73 -14.27 -7.81
CA GLN A 105 2.98 -14.99 -9.05
C GLN A 105 3.45 -14.03 -10.15
N ARG A 106 2.75 -12.89 -10.32
CA ARG A 106 3.06 -11.86 -11.33
C ARG A 106 2.76 -10.47 -10.79
N ILE A 107 3.55 -9.51 -11.23
CA ILE A 107 3.33 -8.09 -10.98
C ILE A 107 2.81 -7.47 -12.27
N SER A 108 1.76 -6.64 -12.18
CA SER A 108 1.20 -5.91 -13.32
C SER A 108 1.61 -4.45 -13.25
N GLU A 109 2.23 -3.95 -14.34
CA GLU A 109 2.69 -2.56 -14.45
C GLU A 109 2.36 -1.97 -15.81
N TRP A 110 2.16 -0.65 -15.85
CA TRP A 110 1.94 0.08 -17.08
C TRP A 110 3.25 0.40 -17.78
N ASN A 111 3.35 0.03 -19.06
CA ASN A 111 4.44 0.43 -19.96
C ASN A 111 3.92 1.46 -20.97
N TYR A 112 4.73 2.47 -21.29
CA TYR A 112 4.36 3.59 -22.16
C TYR A 112 5.26 3.71 -23.41
N GLU A 113 6.17 2.78 -23.65
CA GLU A 113 7.15 2.83 -24.73
C GLU A 113 6.50 2.83 -26.12
N SER A 114 5.32 2.23 -26.26
CA SER A 114 4.56 2.26 -27.52
C SER A 114 3.84 3.59 -27.78
N GLY A 115 4.00 4.59 -26.92
CA GLY A 115 3.26 5.86 -26.97
C GLY A 115 1.83 5.77 -26.42
N ARG A 116 1.41 4.58 -25.98
CA ARG A 116 0.12 4.33 -25.31
C ARG A 116 0.34 3.46 -24.07
N PRO A 117 -0.46 3.66 -23.00
CA PRO A 117 -0.37 2.79 -21.84
C PRO A 117 -0.77 1.36 -22.22
N GLN A 118 0.13 0.42 -21.97
CA GLN A 118 -0.07 -1.01 -22.14
C GLN A 118 0.26 -1.71 -20.84
N MET A 119 -0.63 -2.59 -20.38
CA MET A 119 -0.36 -3.40 -19.18
C MET A 119 0.66 -4.48 -19.52
N TRP A 120 1.69 -4.58 -18.70
CA TRP A 120 2.70 -5.63 -18.77
C TRP A 120 2.66 -6.48 -17.51
N GLN A 121 2.98 -7.77 -17.68
CA GLN A 121 3.16 -8.71 -16.58
C GLN A 121 4.64 -8.97 -16.39
N ILE A 122 5.08 -8.92 -15.14
CA ILE A 122 6.47 -9.15 -14.73
C ILE A 122 6.46 -10.34 -13.79
N GLN A 123 7.26 -11.34 -14.08
CA GLN A 123 7.44 -12.55 -13.29
C GLN A 123 8.91 -12.95 -13.26
N ARG A 124 9.25 -13.95 -12.45
CA ARG A 124 10.58 -14.55 -12.52
C ARG A 124 10.76 -15.29 -13.85
N ALA A 125 12.00 -15.32 -14.36
CA ALA A 125 12.34 -15.99 -15.62
C ALA A 125 12.18 -17.52 -15.56
N ASP A 126 12.26 -18.10 -14.35
CA ASP A 126 12.01 -19.51 -14.07
C ASP A 126 10.53 -19.83 -13.77
N GLU A 127 9.64 -18.85 -13.89
CA GLU A 127 8.20 -18.92 -13.64
C GLU A 127 7.80 -19.28 -12.19
N GLU A 128 8.78 -19.37 -11.28
CA GLU A 128 8.53 -19.61 -9.86
C GLU A 128 7.97 -18.35 -9.16
N PRO A 129 7.20 -18.52 -8.07
CA PRO A 129 6.69 -17.40 -7.28
C PRO A 129 7.78 -16.47 -6.75
N MET A 130 7.41 -15.22 -6.57
CA MET A 130 8.22 -14.20 -5.92
C MET A 130 7.77 -13.99 -4.48
N GLY A 131 8.70 -13.84 -3.55
CA GLY A 131 8.43 -13.30 -2.23
C GLY A 131 8.74 -11.81 -2.21
N LEU A 132 7.73 -10.95 -2.09
CA LEU A 132 7.99 -9.51 -1.98
C LEU A 132 8.11 -9.10 -0.51
N ALA A 133 9.07 -8.23 -0.22
CA ALA A 133 9.21 -7.66 1.12
C ALA A 133 8.05 -6.71 1.43
N GLY A 134 7.47 -6.86 2.62
CA GLY A 134 6.39 -6.01 3.10
C GLY A 134 6.52 -5.65 4.57
N LEU A 135 5.73 -4.68 4.99
CA LEU A 135 5.43 -4.37 6.39
C LEU A 135 3.96 -4.65 6.66
N TRP A 136 3.63 -5.04 7.87
CA TRP A 136 2.25 -5.27 8.28
C TRP A 136 1.89 -4.54 9.57
N SER A 137 0.61 -4.39 9.83
CA SER A 137 0.04 -3.79 11.03
C SER A 137 -1.26 -4.49 11.39
N GLU A 138 -1.54 -4.56 12.68
CA GLU A 138 -2.88 -4.81 13.22
C GLU A 138 -3.49 -3.46 13.55
N TRP A 139 -4.66 -3.18 12.99
CA TRP A 139 -5.43 -1.99 13.26
C TRP A 139 -6.73 -2.37 13.96
N THR A 140 -7.13 -1.56 14.94
CA THR A 140 -8.42 -1.73 15.63
C THR A 140 -9.38 -0.64 15.17
N SER A 141 -10.53 -1.05 14.67
CA SER A 141 -11.58 -0.14 14.22
C SER A 141 -12.18 0.65 15.40
N PRO A 142 -12.89 1.76 15.14
CA PRO A 142 -13.61 2.50 16.19
C PRO A 142 -14.65 1.67 16.98
N VAL A 143 -15.08 0.54 16.42
CA VAL A 143 -16.01 -0.39 17.08
C VAL A 143 -15.33 -1.60 17.73
N GLY A 144 -14.00 -1.62 17.74
CA GLY A 144 -13.19 -2.63 18.43
C GLY A 144 -12.80 -3.86 17.58
N GLU A 145 -13.10 -3.87 16.29
CA GLU A 145 -12.73 -4.97 15.41
C GLU A 145 -11.26 -4.87 14.98
N LYS A 146 -10.59 -6.02 14.93
CA LYS A 146 -9.18 -6.11 14.53
C LYS A 146 -9.06 -6.48 13.07
N LEU A 147 -8.26 -5.73 12.33
CA LEU A 147 -7.97 -5.97 10.92
C LEU A 147 -6.46 -5.98 10.71
N LEU A 148 -5.97 -7.03 10.07
CA LEU A 148 -4.59 -7.09 9.58
C LEU A 148 -4.49 -6.36 8.25
N SER A 149 -3.41 -5.63 8.08
CA SER A 149 -3.14 -4.89 6.86
C SER A 149 -1.65 -4.89 6.55
N PHE A 150 -1.28 -4.77 5.29
CA PHE A 150 0.11 -4.79 4.87
C PHE A 150 0.40 -3.82 3.72
N SER A 151 1.67 -3.52 3.54
CA SER A 151 2.18 -2.66 2.48
C SER A 151 3.38 -3.33 1.81
N MET A 152 3.45 -3.25 0.50
CA MET A 152 4.59 -3.69 -0.29
C MET A 152 5.73 -2.67 -0.20
N LEU A 153 6.95 -3.11 0.07
CA LEU A 153 8.12 -2.24 0.01
C LEU A 153 8.54 -2.00 -1.43
N THR A 154 8.85 -0.75 -1.74
CA THR A 154 9.35 -0.36 -3.06
C THR A 154 10.66 0.40 -2.96
N ILE A 155 11.52 0.19 -3.95
CA ILE A 155 12.83 0.84 -4.08
C ILE A 155 12.90 1.56 -5.45
N ASN A 156 13.77 2.58 -5.57
CA ASN A 156 14.02 3.24 -6.84
C ASN A 156 14.50 2.25 -7.91
N ALA A 157 13.98 2.36 -9.12
CA ALA A 157 14.26 1.49 -10.26
C ALA A 157 14.82 2.25 -11.48
N ASP A 158 15.34 3.46 -11.30
CA ASP A 158 15.94 4.22 -12.41
C ASP A 158 17.11 3.44 -13.00
N GLY A 159 17.09 3.23 -14.31
CA GLY A 159 18.09 2.43 -15.02
C GLY A 159 17.97 0.92 -14.87
N HIS A 160 16.94 0.40 -14.18
CA HIS A 160 16.68 -1.04 -14.14
C HIS A 160 16.07 -1.51 -15.47
N GLU A 161 16.63 -2.54 -16.11
CA GLU A 161 16.26 -2.96 -17.48
C GLU A 161 14.79 -3.35 -17.64
N VAL A 162 14.18 -3.91 -16.61
CA VAL A 162 12.74 -4.27 -16.61
C VAL A 162 11.89 -3.14 -16.02
N PHE A 163 12.06 -2.82 -14.73
CA PHE A 163 11.18 -1.86 -14.05
C PHE A 163 11.43 -0.40 -14.43
N GLY A 164 12.63 -0.06 -14.94
CA GLY A 164 12.95 1.27 -15.46
C GLY A 164 12.10 1.66 -16.69
N ARG A 165 11.56 0.67 -17.39
CA ARG A 165 10.68 0.84 -18.58
C ARG A 165 9.22 1.03 -18.21
N MET A 166 8.87 0.76 -16.95
CA MET A 166 7.48 0.80 -16.48
C MET A 166 7.13 2.21 -15.96
N ASN A 167 5.82 2.46 -15.83
CA ASN A 167 5.24 3.76 -15.49
C ASN A 167 5.52 4.88 -16.51
N ALA A 168 4.79 6.00 -16.40
CA ALA A 168 4.93 7.12 -17.32
C ALA A 168 6.38 7.68 -17.30
N PRO A 169 6.87 8.23 -18.43
CA PRO A 169 8.27 8.68 -18.56
C PRO A 169 8.69 9.74 -17.55
N ASP A 170 7.75 10.61 -17.15
CA ASP A 170 7.92 11.70 -16.18
C ASP A 170 7.79 11.27 -14.72
N HIS A 171 7.43 10.00 -14.47
CA HIS A 171 7.31 9.46 -13.12
C HIS A 171 8.59 8.76 -12.68
N GLU A 172 8.92 8.92 -11.39
CA GLU A 172 9.98 8.15 -10.75
C GLU A 172 9.76 6.65 -10.97
N LYS A 173 10.81 5.97 -11.40
CA LYS A 173 10.78 4.52 -11.63
C LYS A 173 10.91 3.78 -10.32
N ARG A 174 10.00 2.87 -10.05
CA ARG A 174 9.94 2.10 -8.81
C ARG A 174 9.78 0.62 -9.11
N MET A 175 10.37 -0.23 -8.27
CA MET A 175 10.15 -1.67 -8.26
C MET A 175 9.83 -2.15 -6.84
N PRO A 176 9.07 -3.24 -6.67
CA PRO A 176 8.96 -3.88 -5.37
C PRO A 176 10.32 -4.47 -4.96
N VAL A 177 10.53 -4.57 -3.67
CA VAL A 177 11.69 -5.29 -3.14
C VAL A 177 11.39 -6.79 -3.24
N ILE A 178 11.94 -7.46 -4.24
CA ILE A 178 11.82 -8.90 -4.44
C ILE A 178 12.95 -9.57 -3.64
N LEU A 179 12.57 -10.48 -2.74
CA LEU A 179 13.52 -11.20 -1.90
C LEU A 179 13.97 -12.49 -2.62
N PRO A 180 15.28 -12.74 -2.78
CA PRO A 180 15.76 -14.07 -3.11
C PRO A 180 15.22 -15.09 -2.12
N ILE A 181 14.94 -16.32 -2.57
CA ILE A 181 14.39 -17.39 -1.70
C ILE A 181 15.25 -17.56 -0.44
N SER A 182 16.58 -17.60 -0.60
CA SER A 182 17.54 -17.74 0.51
C SER A 182 17.54 -16.56 1.49
N ALA A 183 16.94 -15.42 1.14
CA ALA A 183 16.90 -14.22 1.97
C ALA A 183 15.56 -14.03 2.69
N GLN A 184 14.50 -14.75 2.34
CA GLN A 184 13.16 -14.56 2.89
C GLN A 184 13.11 -14.87 4.39
N GLU A 185 13.77 -15.93 4.83
CA GLU A 185 13.88 -16.26 6.24
C GLU A 185 14.64 -15.16 7.03
N LEU A 186 15.78 -14.72 6.50
CA LEU A 186 16.53 -13.62 7.11
C LEU A 186 15.73 -12.32 7.15
N TRP A 187 14.87 -12.09 6.16
CA TRP A 187 13.95 -10.96 6.17
C TRP A 187 12.96 -11.02 7.33
N LEU A 188 12.34 -12.18 7.59
CA LEU A 188 11.34 -12.32 8.65
C LEU A 188 11.96 -12.38 10.04
N TYR A 189 13.07 -13.12 10.23
CA TYR A 189 13.61 -13.47 11.54
C TYR A 189 14.89 -12.71 11.89
N GLY A 190 15.59 -12.16 10.93
CA GLY A 190 16.84 -11.42 11.16
C GLY A 190 16.64 -10.10 11.91
N SER A 191 17.75 -9.50 12.31
CA SER A 191 17.75 -8.17 12.93
C SER A 191 17.27 -7.09 11.94
N LEU A 192 16.94 -5.90 12.43
CA LEU A 192 16.64 -4.75 11.56
C LEU A 192 17.82 -4.38 10.65
N LYS A 193 19.05 -4.60 11.13
CA LYS A 193 20.26 -4.38 10.34
C LYS A 193 20.36 -5.35 9.17
N ASP A 194 20.03 -6.62 9.40
CA ASP A 194 20.02 -7.65 8.35
C ASP A 194 18.92 -7.37 7.35
N ALA A 195 17.69 -7.08 7.82
CA ALA A 195 16.58 -6.70 6.95
C ALA A 195 16.91 -5.49 6.06
N GLN A 196 17.61 -4.49 6.61
CA GLN A 196 18.02 -3.31 5.84
C GLN A 196 18.99 -3.64 4.70
N ARG A 197 19.87 -4.64 4.87
CA ARG A 197 20.82 -5.08 3.83
C ARG A 197 20.13 -5.78 2.67
N LEU A 198 18.94 -6.34 2.90
CA LEU A 198 18.13 -7.02 1.89
C LEU A 198 17.32 -6.06 1.00
N LEU A 199 17.28 -4.77 1.33
CA LEU A 199 16.59 -3.75 0.55
C LEU A 199 17.44 -3.38 -0.67
N ALA A 200 17.41 -4.25 -1.67
CA ALA A 200 18.18 -4.11 -2.91
C ALA A 200 17.29 -4.32 -4.13
N ARG A 201 17.74 -3.85 -5.28
CA ARG A 201 17.11 -4.13 -6.56
C ARG A 201 17.31 -5.61 -6.91
N TYR A 202 16.26 -6.27 -7.36
CA TYR A 202 16.35 -7.65 -7.85
C TYR A 202 16.98 -7.64 -9.25
N PRO A 203 17.89 -8.55 -9.59
CA PRO A 203 18.58 -8.56 -10.90
C PRO A 203 17.60 -8.72 -12.05
N ALA A 204 17.75 -7.91 -13.09
CA ALA A 204 16.83 -7.88 -14.23
C ALA A 204 16.88 -9.18 -15.06
N GLU A 205 18.04 -9.83 -15.13
CA GLU A 205 18.26 -11.12 -15.83
C GLU A 205 17.45 -12.28 -15.25
N HIS A 206 16.97 -12.15 -14.03
CA HIS A 206 16.07 -13.12 -13.38
C HIS A 206 14.58 -12.79 -13.51
N LEU A 207 14.25 -11.76 -14.31
CA LEU A 207 12.89 -11.32 -14.55
C LEU A 207 12.54 -11.42 -16.03
N GLN A 208 11.29 -11.77 -16.29
CA GLN A 208 10.66 -11.71 -17.60
C GLN A 208 9.51 -10.73 -17.56
N ALA A 209 9.43 -9.85 -18.55
CA ALA A 209 8.33 -8.90 -18.71
C ALA A 209 7.69 -9.06 -20.08
N THR A 210 6.36 -9.28 -20.10
CA THR A 210 5.59 -9.48 -21.32
C THR A 210 4.35 -8.60 -21.33
N PRO A 211 3.91 -8.10 -22.50
CA PRO A 211 2.62 -7.43 -22.62
C PRO A 211 1.49 -8.37 -22.20
N ARG A 212 0.58 -7.88 -21.34
CA ARG A 212 -0.64 -8.62 -21.00
C ARG A 212 -1.60 -8.57 -22.19
N GLU A 213 -2.06 -9.72 -22.65
CA GLU A 213 -3.11 -9.79 -23.63
C GLU A 213 -4.40 -9.18 -23.06
N GLN A 214 -4.98 -8.21 -23.80
CA GLN A 214 -6.25 -7.61 -23.39
C GLN A 214 -7.39 -8.56 -23.80
N THR A 215 -7.79 -9.44 -22.89
CA THR A 215 -9.03 -10.18 -23.06
C THR A 215 -10.24 -9.25 -22.78
N ALA A 216 -11.34 -9.42 -23.52
CA ALA A 216 -12.55 -8.61 -23.35
C ALA A 216 -13.11 -8.62 -21.91
N ALA A 217 -12.79 -9.65 -21.11
CA ALA A 217 -13.15 -9.77 -19.70
C ALA A 217 -12.39 -8.79 -18.80
N ALA A 218 -11.16 -8.41 -19.13
CA ALA A 218 -10.33 -7.51 -18.31
C ALA A 218 -10.84 -6.06 -18.27
N ARG A 219 -11.84 -5.71 -19.09
CA ARG A 219 -12.48 -4.36 -19.07
C ARG A 219 -13.44 -4.13 -17.89
N ARG A 220 -13.72 -5.15 -17.07
CA ARG A 220 -14.67 -5.08 -15.94
C ARG A 220 -14.02 -5.48 -14.62
N GLU A 221 -12.84 -4.96 -14.30
CA GLU A 221 -12.34 -5.08 -12.92
C GLU A 221 -13.25 -4.24 -12.01
N PRO A 222 -13.86 -4.84 -10.97
CA PRO A 222 -14.63 -4.08 -10.00
C PRO A 222 -13.69 -3.08 -9.32
N LYS A 223 -14.19 -1.88 -9.02
CA LYS A 223 -13.44 -0.91 -8.20
C LYS A 223 -13.17 -1.57 -6.85
N SER A 224 -11.93 -1.94 -6.59
CA SER A 224 -11.48 -2.79 -5.48
C SER A 224 -11.96 -2.37 -4.08
N TRP A 225 -12.31 -1.09 -3.88
CA TRP A 225 -12.79 -0.54 -2.61
C TRP A 225 -14.27 -0.83 -2.30
N GLN A 226 -15.00 -1.50 -3.19
CA GLN A 226 -16.40 -1.89 -2.98
C GLN A 226 -16.56 -3.38 -2.67
N ALA A 227 -15.48 -4.16 -2.79
CA ALA A 227 -15.48 -5.61 -2.59
C ALA A 227 -14.62 -6.00 -1.37
N VAL A 228 -14.88 -5.38 -0.21
CA VAL A 228 -14.45 -6.01 1.05
C VAL A 228 -15.40 -7.20 1.24
N PRO A 229 -14.90 -8.46 1.33
CA PRO A 229 -15.75 -9.61 1.57
C PRO A 229 -16.66 -9.38 2.80
N ASP A 230 -17.89 -9.93 2.78
CA ASP A 230 -18.85 -9.79 3.89
C ASP A 230 -18.29 -10.23 5.26
N MET A 231 -17.29 -11.11 5.27
CA MET A 231 -16.60 -11.48 6.50
C MET A 231 -15.83 -10.31 7.16
N PHE A 232 -15.63 -9.20 6.43
CA PHE A 232 -15.01 -7.96 6.88
C PHE A 232 -15.90 -6.74 6.61
N ALA A 233 -17.19 -6.94 6.29
CA ALA A 233 -18.18 -5.89 6.17
C ALA A 233 -18.87 -5.70 7.52
N PRO A 234 -18.19 -5.16 8.52
CA PRO A 234 -18.77 -4.92 9.81
C PRO A 234 -19.75 -3.77 9.73
N GLU A 235 -20.71 -3.77 10.61
CA GLU A 235 -21.70 -2.69 10.76
C GLU A 235 -21.07 -1.29 10.97
N TRP A 236 -19.78 -1.22 11.35
CA TRP A 236 -19.04 0.02 11.47
C TRP A 236 -18.84 0.78 10.15
N HIS A 237 -18.91 0.12 8.99
CA HIS A 237 -18.92 0.81 7.70
C HIS A 237 -20.11 1.76 7.56
N ALA A 238 -21.24 1.42 8.15
CA ALA A 238 -22.43 2.26 8.14
C ALA A 238 -22.28 3.49 9.06
N ALA A 239 -21.61 3.35 10.18
CA ALA A 239 -21.39 4.43 11.15
C ALA A 239 -20.33 5.45 10.71
N ALA A 240 -19.32 5.02 9.92
CA ALA A 240 -18.24 5.89 9.44
C ALA A 240 -18.65 6.80 8.28
N VAL A 241 -19.82 6.58 7.65
CA VAL A 241 -20.28 7.32 6.45
C VAL A 241 -21.09 8.57 6.79
N GLU A 242 -21.59 8.72 8.01
CA GLU A 242 -22.17 9.99 8.43
C GLU A 242 -21.09 11.03 8.72
N LYS A 243 -20.57 11.65 7.65
CA LYS A 243 -19.89 12.94 7.79
C LYS A 243 -20.85 13.92 8.47
N PRO A 244 -20.46 14.58 9.56
CA PRO A 244 -21.27 15.63 10.13
C PRO A 244 -21.55 16.65 9.01
N ARG A 245 -22.80 16.81 8.65
CA ARG A 245 -23.23 17.81 7.67
C ARG A 245 -22.67 19.15 8.15
N ARG A 246 -21.72 19.71 7.42
CA ARG A 246 -21.27 21.08 7.58
C ARG A 246 -22.54 21.93 7.53
N ARG A 247 -22.98 22.39 8.69
CA ARG A 247 -24.04 23.37 8.84
C ARG A 247 -23.54 24.65 8.16
N THR A 248 -23.85 24.82 6.88
CA THR A 248 -23.71 26.09 6.20
C THR A 248 -24.71 27.03 6.83
N THR A 249 -24.30 27.74 7.86
CA THR A 249 -25.00 28.93 8.31
C THR A 249 -24.89 29.95 7.17
N ARG A 250 -25.99 30.06 6.44
CA ARG A 250 -26.21 31.14 5.47
C ARG A 250 -26.22 32.44 6.28
N VAL A 251 -25.07 33.12 6.35
CA VAL A 251 -24.99 34.46 6.91
C VAL A 251 -25.72 35.37 5.92
N THR A 252 -26.95 35.72 6.27
CA THR A 252 -27.68 36.82 5.65
C THR A 252 -26.90 38.11 5.97
N LYS A 253 -26.39 38.75 4.92
CA LYS A 253 -25.82 40.12 5.03
C LYS A 253 -26.94 41.06 5.51
N ALA A 254 -26.99 41.33 6.81
CA ALA A 254 -27.63 42.51 7.32
C ALA A 254 -26.65 43.69 7.11
N SER A 255 -27.11 44.70 6.40
CA SER A 255 -26.41 45.96 6.17
C SER A 255 -26.13 46.64 7.52
N GLN A 256 -24.89 46.57 7.98
CA GLN A 256 -24.41 47.42 9.04
C GLN A 256 -23.86 48.71 8.43
N GLN A 257 -24.59 49.79 8.60
CA GLN A 257 -24.09 51.17 8.42
C GLN A 257 -22.92 51.39 9.39
N VAL A 258 -21.78 51.69 8.86
CA VAL A 258 -20.59 52.09 9.60
C VAL A 258 -20.81 53.54 10.03
N PRO A 259 -20.75 53.92 11.34
CA PRO A 259 -20.76 55.31 11.78
C PRO A 259 -19.46 56.02 11.32
N ARG A 260 -19.60 57.24 10.80
CA ARG A 260 -18.46 58.09 10.48
C ARG A 260 -17.69 58.47 11.76
N PRO A 261 -16.35 58.50 11.73
CA PRO A 261 -15.56 59.01 12.82
C PRO A 261 -15.75 60.52 12.98
N PRO A 262 -15.64 61.08 14.20
CA PRO A 262 -15.78 62.51 14.43
C PRO A 262 -14.63 63.31 13.79
N GLU A 263 -14.97 64.47 13.25
CA GLU A 263 -14.03 65.45 12.67
C GLU A 263 -13.07 65.94 13.73
N HIS A 264 -11.79 65.91 13.45
CA HIS A 264 -10.77 66.55 14.26
C HIS A 264 -10.85 68.11 14.10
N PRO A 265 -10.75 68.86 15.18
CA PRO A 265 -10.63 70.32 15.08
C PRO A 265 -9.27 70.69 14.49
N GLY A 266 -9.30 71.69 13.62
CA GLY A 266 -8.15 72.23 12.91
C GLY A 266 -7.10 72.86 13.84
N PRO A 267 -5.91 73.12 13.29
CA PRO A 267 -4.78 73.63 14.06
C PRO A 267 -5.01 75.07 14.56
N ILE A 268 -4.79 75.26 15.85
CA ILE A 268 -4.73 76.58 16.48
C ILE A 268 -3.35 77.18 16.12
N THR A 269 -3.39 78.24 15.31
CA THR A 269 -2.27 79.17 15.16
C THR A 269 -2.19 80.03 16.40
N GLY A 270 -1.12 79.97 17.10
CA GLY A 270 -0.80 80.88 18.21
C GLY A 270 0.70 81.16 18.23
N ASP A 271 1.04 82.30 17.78
CA ASP A 271 2.38 82.98 17.97
C ASP A 271 2.74 83.01 19.44
N LEU A 272 4.01 82.90 19.74
CA LEU A 272 4.79 83.84 20.50
C LEU A 272 5.90 83.19 21.33
N PHE A 273 7.07 83.75 21.07
CA PHE A 273 8.36 83.86 21.78
C PHE A 273 9.26 82.63 21.80
#